data_2494f871b395c42e4b8402e0c42d3f93
#
_entry.id   2494f871b395c42e4b8402e0c42d3f93
#
_cell.length_a   1.000
_cell.length_b   1.000
_cell.length_c   1.000
_cell.angle_alpha   90.00
_cell.angle_beta   90.00
_cell.angle_gamma   90.00
#
_symmetry.space_group_name_H-M   'P 1'
#
loop_
_entity.id
_entity.type
_entity.pdbx_description
1 polymer ?
#
loop_
_entity_poly.entity_id
_entity_poly.type
_entity_poly.pdbx_seq_one_letter_code
_entity_poly.pdbx_strand_id
1 'polypeptide(L)'
;MALKCGIVGLPNVGKSTLFNCVSSGKAQSANFPFCTIEPNIGSTIVPDKRLEVLESLCNPKRVIPATVEIVDIAGLVKGASKGEGLGNQFLANIRETDAILHVLRCFDDPNIVHVDGSVDPVRDKEVIDCELQLKDLETVENRISKVQKQAQTGGDKNAKKLFDLLCRYRDALQQGKSCRTVKPENPEEEQMAKELFLLTNKPVMYVCNVDEASAKTGNEYVERVREAVKDENAEILVIAAKIESDIAELESYEERQMFLEEMGLEESGVVRLIQSAYSLLNLRTYFTAGADECRAWTINVGDKAPKAAGVIHSDFEKGFIRAEVIKYEDFITLKSEAACRAAGKLGVEGKEYVVQDGDIMHFLFNV
;
A
#
# COMPACT_ATOMS: atom_id res chain seq x y z
N MET A 1 -8.20 11.15 4.90
CA MET A 1 -7.10 10.59 5.71
C MET A 1 -6.16 9.88 4.74
N ALA A 2 -4.85 9.97 4.95
CA ALA A 2 -3.89 9.21 4.18
C ALA A 2 -4.10 7.71 4.47
N LEU A 3 -4.00 6.86 3.43
CA LEU A 3 -4.10 5.42 3.59
C LEU A 3 -2.77 4.87 4.12
N LYS A 4 -2.85 3.82 4.95
CA LYS A 4 -1.72 3.30 5.73
C LYS A 4 -1.43 1.84 5.41
N CYS A 5 -0.14 1.51 5.17
CA CYS A 5 0.34 0.14 5.15
C CYS A 5 0.98 -0.23 6.49
N GLY A 6 0.54 -1.33 7.09
CA GLY A 6 1.17 -1.87 8.31
C GLY A 6 2.22 -2.91 7.98
N ILE A 7 3.45 -2.72 8.49
CA ILE A 7 4.49 -3.75 8.41
C ILE A 7 4.27 -4.74 9.55
N VAL A 8 4.05 -6.01 9.22
CA VAL A 8 3.88 -7.09 10.19
C VAL A 8 4.88 -8.23 9.93
N GLY A 9 5.13 -9.06 10.93
CA GLY A 9 6.00 -10.22 10.83
C GLY A 9 6.48 -10.65 12.22
N LEU A 10 7.07 -11.83 12.33
CA LEU A 10 7.66 -12.33 13.57
C LEU A 10 8.85 -11.46 14.02
N PRO A 11 9.31 -11.58 15.27
CA PRO A 11 10.55 -10.95 15.70
C PRO A 11 11.75 -11.36 14.83
N ASN A 12 12.72 -10.45 14.67
CA ASN A 12 14.00 -10.71 13.97
C ASN A 12 13.90 -11.09 12.49
N VAL A 13 12.81 -10.69 11.80
CA VAL A 13 12.67 -10.92 10.33
C VAL A 13 13.15 -9.72 9.49
N GLY A 14 13.58 -8.60 10.12
CA GLY A 14 14.05 -7.39 9.43
C GLY A 14 13.03 -6.25 9.33
N LYS A 15 11.87 -6.33 10.01
CA LYS A 15 10.83 -5.29 9.97
C LYS A 15 11.33 -3.88 10.29
N SER A 16 11.96 -3.72 11.46
CA SER A 16 12.43 -2.40 11.92
C SER A 16 13.55 -1.86 11.05
N THR A 17 14.40 -2.74 10.49
CA THR A 17 15.41 -2.33 9.52
C THR A 17 14.75 -1.75 8.27
N LEU A 18 13.78 -2.46 7.67
CA LEU A 18 13.04 -1.98 6.51
C LEU A 18 12.27 -0.69 6.81
N PHE A 19 11.60 -0.63 7.97
CA PHE A 19 10.89 0.58 8.39
C PHE A 19 11.82 1.78 8.51
N ASN A 20 13.00 1.61 9.12
CA ASN A 20 14.01 2.66 9.24
C ASN A 20 14.51 3.11 7.85
N CYS A 21 14.76 2.19 6.93
CA CYS A 21 15.17 2.52 5.55
C CYS A 21 14.08 3.33 4.82
N VAL A 22 12.82 2.93 4.96
CA VAL A 22 11.68 3.64 4.39
C VAL A 22 11.52 5.03 5.01
N SER A 23 11.65 5.15 6.34
CA SER A 23 11.41 6.38 7.10
C SER A 23 12.58 7.36 7.01
N SER A 24 13.80 6.91 6.73
CA SER A 24 14.98 7.78 6.64
C SER A 24 14.91 8.78 5.50
N GLY A 25 14.06 8.53 4.51
CA GLY A 25 13.88 9.40 3.32
C GLY A 25 15.13 9.52 2.43
N LYS A 26 16.29 9.03 2.91
CA LYS A 26 17.56 9.14 2.20
C LYS A 26 17.62 8.31 0.93
N ALA A 27 16.81 7.26 0.84
CA ALA A 27 16.77 6.40 -0.35
C ALA A 27 16.16 7.09 -1.58
N GLN A 28 15.51 8.26 -1.43
CA GLN A 28 14.55 8.74 -2.43
C GLN A 28 14.82 10.09 -3.04
N SER A 29 15.54 11.02 -2.43
CA SER A 29 15.88 12.26 -3.13
C SER A 29 16.88 13.14 -2.39
N ALA A 30 17.67 13.88 -3.17
CA ALA A 30 18.56 14.91 -2.67
C ALA A 30 17.80 16.19 -2.21
N ASN A 31 16.51 16.35 -2.51
CA ASN A 31 15.86 17.68 -2.51
C ASN A 31 14.53 17.82 -1.73
N PHE A 32 13.99 16.78 -1.06
CA PHE A 32 12.70 16.92 -0.36
C PHE A 32 12.81 16.79 1.17
N PRO A 33 12.60 17.89 1.94
CA PRO A 33 12.90 17.95 3.38
C PRO A 33 11.78 17.49 4.32
N PHE A 34 10.69 16.87 3.87
CA PHE A 34 9.53 16.60 4.72
C PHE A 34 9.20 15.11 4.86
N CYS A 35 9.93 14.41 5.74
CA CYS A 35 9.43 13.20 6.38
C CYS A 35 9.06 13.53 7.82
N THR A 36 7.79 13.50 8.18
CA THR A 36 7.36 13.60 9.58
C THR A 36 7.52 12.22 10.20
N ILE A 37 8.37 12.09 11.20
CA ILE A 37 8.56 10.84 11.96
C ILE A 37 7.76 10.97 13.24
N GLU A 38 6.60 10.35 13.30
CA GLU A 38 5.96 9.99 14.56
C GLU A 38 6.48 8.60 14.99
N PRO A 39 6.56 8.29 16.30
CA PRO A 39 6.95 6.95 16.73
C PRO A 39 6.08 5.89 16.05
N ASN A 40 6.71 4.99 15.29
CA ASN A 40 6.09 3.90 14.53
C ASN A 40 5.23 4.29 13.31
N ILE A 41 5.18 5.57 12.90
CA ILE A 41 4.52 6.01 11.66
C ILE A 41 5.52 6.78 10.82
N GLY A 42 5.83 6.27 9.64
CA GLY A 42 6.67 6.94 8.63
C GLY A 42 5.82 7.41 7.46
N SER A 43 5.78 8.73 7.22
CA SER A 43 5.28 9.27 5.95
C SER A 43 6.45 9.32 4.98
N THR A 44 6.36 8.59 3.89
CA THR A 44 7.43 8.48 2.90
C THR A 44 6.97 8.95 1.53
N ILE A 45 7.90 9.50 0.76
CA ILE A 45 7.67 9.94 -0.62
C ILE A 45 7.49 8.71 -1.51
N VAL A 46 6.52 8.77 -2.42
CA VAL A 46 6.35 7.78 -3.49
C VAL A 46 7.24 8.21 -4.66
N PRO A 47 8.32 7.46 -4.96
CA PRO A 47 9.20 7.77 -6.07
C PRO A 47 8.45 7.65 -7.41
N ASP A 48 8.47 8.72 -8.20
CA ASP A 48 7.83 8.76 -9.51
C ASP A 48 8.69 9.55 -10.52
N LYS A 49 9.37 8.83 -11.40
CA LYS A 49 10.22 9.42 -12.45
C LYS A 49 9.48 10.39 -13.36
N ARG A 50 8.15 10.25 -13.48
CA ARG A 50 7.32 11.15 -14.28
C ARG A 50 7.31 12.57 -13.71
N LEU A 51 7.32 12.70 -12.38
CA LEU A 51 7.39 14.01 -11.71
C LEU A 51 8.74 14.71 -11.97
N GLU A 52 9.85 13.96 -11.99
CA GLU A 52 11.18 14.48 -12.31
C GLU A 52 11.26 15.00 -13.76
N VAL A 53 10.65 14.28 -14.69
CA VAL A 53 10.55 14.73 -16.10
C VAL A 53 9.69 15.99 -16.20
N LEU A 54 8.56 16.07 -15.51
CA LEU A 54 7.72 17.28 -15.48
C LEU A 54 8.47 18.47 -14.87
N GLU A 55 9.24 18.26 -13.81
CA GLU A 55 10.13 19.28 -13.23
C GLU A 55 11.08 19.85 -14.27
N SER A 56 11.78 18.98 -15.02
CA SER A 56 12.74 19.38 -16.05
C SER A 56 12.09 20.16 -17.20
N LEU A 57 10.84 19.84 -17.56
CA LEU A 57 10.12 20.50 -18.65
C LEU A 57 9.46 21.83 -18.24
N CYS A 58 8.89 21.88 -17.04
CA CYS A 58 8.14 23.06 -16.57
C CYS A 58 9.02 24.05 -15.83
N ASN A 59 10.19 23.62 -15.32
CA ASN A 59 11.10 24.41 -14.47
C ASN A 59 10.33 25.17 -13.35
N PRO A 60 9.57 24.45 -12.50
CA PRO A 60 8.69 25.04 -11.51
C PRO A 60 9.47 25.62 -10.33
N LYS A 61 8.85 26.56 -9.60
CA LYS A 61 9.43 27.08 -8.35
C LYS A 61 9.49 26.03 -7.23
N ARG A 62 8.58 25.03 -7.27
CA ARG A 62 8.54 23.94 -6.30
C ARG A 62 7.97 22.66 -6.91
N VAL A 63 8.41 21.54 -6.36
CA VAL A 63 7.93 20.19 -6.72
C VAL A 63 7.41 19.51 -5.46
N ILE A 64 6.23 18.90 -5.55
CA ILE A 64 5.60 18.20 -4.43
C ILE A 64 5.24 16.77 -4.86
N PRO A 65 5.95 15.76 -4.35
CA PRO A 65 5.67 14.37 -4.63
C PRO A 65 4.43 13.85 -3.87
N ALA A 66 3.89 12.72 -4.32
CA ALA A 66 2.92 11.95 -3.55
C ALA A 66 3.59 11.30 -2.34
N THR A 67 2.80 11.00 -1.31
CA THR A 67 3.28 10.33 -0.10
C THR A 67 2.38 9.17 0.28
N VAL A 68 2.95 8.18 0.97
CA VAL A 68 2.24 7.06 1.58
C VAL A 68 2.67 6.91 3.04
N GLU A 69 1.75 6.49 3.91
CA GLU A 69 2.07 6.22 5.30
C GLU A 69 2.36 4.74 5.50
N ILE A 70 3.50 4.45 6.14
CA ILE A 70 3.92 3.10 6.54
C ILE A 70 4.06 3.08 8.05
N VAL A 71 3.44 2.05 8.69
CA VAL A 71 3.38 1.90 10.15
C VAL A 71 4.17 0.66 10.54
N ASP A 72 5.19 0.82 11.42
CA ASP A 72 5.84 -0.34 12.05
C ASP A 72 4.96 -0.88 13.16
N ILE A 73 4.43 -2.07 12.94
CA ILE A 73 3.61 -2.76 13.93
C ILE A 73 4.50 -3.73 14.68
N ALA A 74 4.62 -3.54 16.00
CA ALA A 74 5.43 -4.38 16.87
C ALA A 74 5.18 -5.87 16.61
N GLY A 75 6.24 -6.68 16.59
CA GLY A 75 6.15 -8.09 16.20
C GLY A 75 5.14 -8.89 17.02
N LEU A 76 4.41 -9.75 16.34
CA LEU A 76 3.46 -10.68 16.95
C LEU A 76 4.20 -11.73 17.79
N VAL A 77 3.69 -11.99 18.97
CA VAL A 77 4.04 -13.16 19.77
C VAL A 77 2.88 -14.15 19.68
N LYS A 78 3.16 -15.43 19.52
CA LYS A 78 2.17 -16.52 19.48
C LYS A 78 1.20 -16.42 20.68
N GLY A 79 -0.12 -16.48 20.42
CA GLY A 79 -1.15 -16.35 21.45
C GLY A 79 -1.76 -14.94 21.57
N ALA A 80 -1.46 -14.05 20.64
CA ALA A 80 -2.00 -12.68 20.63
C ALA A 80 -3.54 -12.61 20.59
N SER A 81 -4.18 -13.56 19.90
CA SER A 81 -5.64 -13.65 19.80
C SER A 81 -6.33 -14.00 21.13
N LYS A 82 -5.61 -14.60 22.09
CA LYS A 82 -6.15 -14.97 23.41
C LYS A 82 -6.24 -13.80 24.41
N GLY A 83 -5.87 -12.60 23.99
CA GLY A 83 -6.21 -11.37 24.72
C GLY A 83 -5.24 -10.97 25.83
N GLU A 84 -4.05 -11.50 25.90
CA GLU A 84 -3.07 -11.08 26.90
C GLU A 84 -2.17 -9.93 26.37
N GLY A 85 -2.33 -8.74 26.95
CA GLY A 85 -1.39 -7.62 26.88
C GLY A 85 -1.07 -7.11 25.46
N LEU A 86 0.18 -7.29 25.04
CA LEU A 86 0.73 -6.76 23.76
C LEU A 86 0.04 -7.31 22.50
N GLY A 87 -0.58 -8.50 22.55
CA GLY A 87 -1.29 -9.09 21.43
C GLY A 87 -2.52 -8.28 21.01
N ASN A 88 -3.31 -7.79 21.96
CA ASN A 88 -4.47 -6.94 21.65
C ASN A 88 -4.06 -5.62 21.02
N GLN A 89 -2.96 -5.02 21.45
CA GLN A 89 -2.43 -3.79 20.88
C GLN A 89 -1.94 -4.01 19.45
N PHE A 90 -1.27 -5.12 19.17
CA PHE A 90 -0.86 -5.53 17.82
C PHE A 90 -2.07 -5.62 16.88
N LEU A 91 -3.12 -6.34 17.28
CA LEU A 91 -4.34 -6.51 16.49
C LEU A 91 -5.10 -5.17 16.29
N ALA A 92 -5.07 -4.29 17.28
CA ALA A 92 -5.65 -2.95 17.17
C ALA A 92 -4.88 -2.10 16.16
N ASN A 93 -3.55 -2.11 16.21
CA ASN A 93 -2.72 -1.38 15.26
C ASN A 93 -2.94 -1.86 13.82
N ILE A 94 -3.02 -3.18 13.58
CA ILE A 94 -3.36 -3.71 12.23
C ILE A 94 -4.75 -3.22 11.81
N ARG A 95 -5.72 -3.13 12.71
CA ARG A 95 -7.07 -2.68 12.36
C ARG A 95 -7.10 -1.25 11.81
N GLU A 96 -6.19 -0.39 12.26
CA GLU A 96 -6.05 1.00 11.83
C GLU A 96 -5.33 1.17 10.49
N THR A 97 -4.76 0.11 9.93
CA THR A 97 -4.13 0.14 8.60
C THR A 97 -5.08 -0.28 7.49
N ASP A 98 -4.79 0.07 6.25
CA ASP A 98 -5.60 -0.24 5.07
C ASP A 98 -5.06 -1.45 4.29
N ALA A 99 -3.76 -1.74 4.42
CA ALA A 99 -3.09 -2.89 3.81
C ALA A 99 -1.99 -3.43 4.74
N ILE A 100 -1.54 -4.65 4.47
CA ILE A 100 -0.53 -5.37 5.25
C ILE A 100 0.70 -5.67 4.38
N LEU A 101 1.88 -5.27 4.86
CA LEU A 101 3.19 -5.67 4.35
C LEU A 101 3.73 -6.77 5.28
N HIS A 102 3.58 -8.01 4.88
CA HIS A 102 3.94 -9.16 5.70
C HIS A 102 5.39 -9.57 5.43
N VAL A 103 6.30 -9.19 6.32
CA VAL A 103 7.74 -9.48 6.20
C VAL A 103 8.02 -10.88 6.69
N LEU A 104 8.66 -11.67 5.82
CA LEU A 104 9.08 -13.05 6.05
C LEU A 104 10.60 -13.16 6.00
N ARG A 105 11.19 -13.88 6.94
CA ARG A 105 12.62 -14.16 6.94
C ARG A 105 12.92 -15.31 5.97
N CYS A 106 13.66 -14.99 4.91
CA CYS A 106 14.06 -15.91 3.86
C CYS A 106 15.60 -16.00 3.75
N PHE A 107 16.30 -15.97 4.88
CA PHE A 107 17.76 -16.08 4.96
C PHE A 107 18.18 -16.76 6.24
N ASP A 108 19.33 -17.44 6.20
CA ASP A 108 19.98 -18.02 7.36
C ASP A 108 21.10 -17.10 7.88
N ASP A 109 21.08 -16.81 9.18
CA ASP A 109 22.15 -16.11 9.88
C ASP A 109 22.25 -16.69 11.30
N PRO A 110 23.40 -17.32 11.66
CA PRO A 110 23.59 -17.92 12.98
C PRO A 110 23.62 -16.91 14.12
N ASN A 111 23.88 -15.62 13.82
CA ASN A 111 23.91 -14.55 14.81
C ASN A 111 22.52 -13.98 15.11
N ILE A 112 21.52 -14.27 14.28
CA ILE A 112 20.16 -13.78 14.43
C ILE A 112 19.25 -14.93 14.89
N VAL A 113 18.86 -14.91 16.16
CA VAL A 113 18.02 -15.94 16.76
C VAL A 113 16.62 -15.94 16.11
N HIS A 114 16.13 -17.14 15.74
CA HIS A 114 14.75 -17.33 15.32
C HIS A 114 13.90 -17.78 16.51
N VAL A 115 12.67 -17.26 16.63
CA VAL A 115 11.76 -17.56 17.77
C VAL A 115 11.40 -19.04 17.88
N ASP A 116 11.31 -19.75 16.74
CA ASP A 116 11.02 -21.20 16.69
C ASP A 116 12.29 -22.05 16.42
N GLY A 117 13.49 -21.47 16.54
CA GLY A 117 14.78 -22.18 16.43
C GLY A 117 15.22 -22.54 15.01
N SER A 118 14.38 -22.37 14.00
CA SER A 118 14.71 -22.62 12.59
C SER A 118 13.98 -21.64 11.66
N VAL A 119 14.57 -21.34 10.52
CA VAL A 119 13.96 -20.49 9.50
C VAL A 119 12.96 -21.32 8.68
N ASP A 120 11.70 -20.91 8.68
CA ASP A 120 10.65 -21.46 7.81
C ASP A 120 9.60 -20.37 7.52
N PRO A 121 9.73 -19.65 6.39
CA PRO A 121 8.85 -18.52 6.08
C PRO A 121 7.38 -18.91 5.89
N VAL A 122 7.10 -20.15 5.46
CA VAL A 122 5.72 -20.64 5.30
C VAL A 122 5.06 -20.85 6.65
N ARG A 123 5.74 -21.54 7.57
CA ARG A 123 5.28 -21.70 8.96
C ARG A 123 5.09 -20.35 9.63
N ASP A 124 6.05 -19.43 9.46
CA ASP A 124 6.02 -18.10 10.09
C ASP A 124 4.82 -17.27 9.58
N LYS A 125 4.51 -17.37 8.27
CA LYS A 125 3.30 -16.82 7.68
C LYS A 125 2.04 -17.40 8.32
N GLU A 126 1.95 -18.72 8.42
CA GLU A 126 0.79 -19.42 8.97
C GLU A 126 0.52 -19.05 10.43
N VAL A 127 1.56 -18.80 11.23
CA VAL A 127 1.42 -18.34 12.62
C VAL A 127 0.69 -17.02 12.69
N ILE A 128 1.08 -16.05 11.86
CA ILE A 128 0.42 -14.72 11.83
C ILE A 128 -0.98 -14.83 11.26
N ASP A 129 -1.16 -15.55 10.16
CA ASP A 129 -2.47 -15.74 9.54
C ASP A 129 -3.48 -16.37 10.51
N CYS A 130 -3.06 -17.39 11.28
CA CYS A 130 -3.89 -18.05 12.27
C CYS A 130 -4.37 -17.06 13.36
N GLU A 131 -3.48 -16.22 13.90
CA GLU A 131 -3.85 -15.23 14.92
C GLU A 131 -4.85 -14.18 14.38
N LEU A 132 -4.65 -13.70 13.15
CA LEU A 132 -5.57 -12.77 12.50
C LEU A 132 -6.94 -13.42 12.21
N GLN A 133 -6.93 -14.65 11.71
CA GLN A 133 -8.14 -15.43 11.41
C GLN A 133 -8.95 -15.73 12.66
N LEU A 134 -8.31 -16.12 13.76
CA LEU A 134 -9.00 -16.36 15.05
C LEU A 134 -9.68 -15.09 15.57
N LYS A 135 -9.01 -13.93 15.45
CA LYS A 135 -9.60 -12.66 15.86
C LYS A 135 -10.77 -12.23 14.96
N ASP A 136 -10.67 -12.46 13.68
CA ASP A 136 -11.77 -12.19 12.76
C ASP A 136 -12.94 -13.15 13.00
N LEU A 137 -12.69 -14.42 13.27
CA LEU A 137 -13.74 -15.39 13.60
C LEU A 137 -14.56 -14.95 14.82
N GLU A 138 -13.89 -14.54 15.89
CA GLU A 138 -14.55 -13.96 17.07
C GLU A 138 -15.41 -12.75 16.69
N THR A 139 -14.87 -11.84 15.87
CA THR A 139 -15.58 -10.63 15.41
C THR A 139 -16.83 -10.98 14.59
N VAL A 140 -16.69 -11.91 13.65
CA VAL A 140 -17.76 -12.37 12.76
C VAL A 140 -18.86 -13.08 13.54
N GLU A 141 -18.52 -14.01 14.43
CA GLU A 141 -19.50 -14.73 15.27
C GLU A 141 -20.28 -13.79 16.19
N ASN A 142 -19.60 -12.83 16.82
CA ASN A 142 -20.24 -11.77 17.60
C ASN A 142 -21.19 -10.93 16.77
N ARG A 143 -20.86 -10.64 15.50
CA ARG A 143 -21.71 -9.86 14.61
C ARG A 143 -22.90 -10.67 14.12
N ILE A 144 -22.71 -11.95 13.78
CA ILE A 144 -23.78 -12.90 13.43
C ILE A 144 -24.84 -12.93 14.55
N SER A 145 -24.42 -13.11 15.80
CA SER A 145 -25.32 -13.17 16.95
C SER A 145 -26.23 -11.94 17.08
N LYS A 146 -25.70 -10.75 16.73
CA LYS A 146 -26.45 -9.48 16.78
C LYS A 146 -27.46 -9.32 15.65
N VAL A 147 -27.11 -9.73 14.42
CA VAL A 147 -27.95 -9.52 13.25
C VAL A 147 -28.91 -10.67 12.95
N GLN A 148 -28.68 -11.85 13.51
CA GLN A 148 -29.44 -13.08 13.22
C GLN A 148 -30.95 -12.91 13.39
N LYS A 149 -31.39 -12.30 14.51
CA LYS A 149 -32.82 -12.10 14.77
C LYS A 149 -33.47 -11.20 13.73
N GLN A 150 -32.83 -10.10 13.36
CA GLN A 150 -33.32 -9.15 12.36
C GLN A 150 -33.36 -9.78 10.96
N ALA A 151 -32.34 -10.57 10.60
CA ALA A 151 -32.27 -11.30 9.34
C ALA A 151 -33.39 -12.35 9.21
N GLN A 152 -33.75 -13.02 10.31
CA GLN A 152 -34.78 -14.09 10.32
C GLN A 152 -36.22 -13.56 10.36
N THR A 153 -36.47 -12.37 10.88
CA THR A 153 -37.80 -11.77 10.96
C THR A 153 -38.33 -11.22 9.61
N GLY A 154 -37.53 -11.24 8.56
CA GLY A 154 -37.94 -11.04 7.18
C GLY A 154 -38.26 -9.61 6.74
N GLY A 155 -38.13 -8.61 7.62
CA GLY A 155 -38.43 -7.20 7.31
C GLY A 155 -37.25 -6.38 6.77
N ASP A 156 -36.02 -6.76 7.09
CA ASP A 156 -34.83 -6.01 6.77
C ASP A 156 -33.92 -6.77 5.76
N LYS A 157 -34.00 -6.35 4.50
CA LYS A 157 -33.23 -6.95 3.40
C LYS A 157 -31.71 -6.76 3.60
N ASN A 158 -31.29 -5.63 4.20
CA ASN A 158 -29.87 -5.36 4.44
C ASN A 158 -29.33 -6.24 5.56
N ALA A 159 -30.11 -6.45 6.63
CA ALA A 159 -29.74 -7.38 7.70
C ALA A 159 -29.58 -8.82 7.17
N LYS A 160 -30.42 -9.25 6.22
CA LYS A 160 -30.31 -10.56 5.58
C LYS A 160 -29.03 -10.66 4.75
N LYS A 161 -28.73 -9.69 3.86
CA LYS A 161 -27.50 -9.67 3.05
C LYS A 161 -26.25 -9.71 3.94
N LEU A 162 -26.22 -8.87 4.99
CA LEU A 162 -25.11 -8.85 5.93
C LEU A 162 -24.94 -10.19 6.65
N PHE A 163 -26.04 -10.83 7.08
CA PHE A 163 -25.99 -12.15 7.71
C PHE A 163 -25.42 -13.21 6.76
N ASP A 164 -25.85 -13.23 5.51
CA ASP A 164 -25.39 -14.20 4.50
C ASP A 164 -23.88 -13.99 4.21
N LEU A 165 -23.42 -12.74 4.10
CA LEU A 165 -22.00 -12.40 3.94
C LEU A 165 -21.17 -12.85 5.16
N LEU A 166 -21.63 -12.59 6.38
CA LEU A 166 -20.97 -13.00 7.61
C LEU A 166 -20.87 -14.51 7.73
N CYS A 167 -21.89 -15.26 7.30
CA CYS A 167 -21.83 -16.73 7.26
C CYS A 167 -20.76 -17.23 6.30
N ARG A 168 -20.62 -16.65 5.11
CA ARG A 168 -19.56 -16.98 4.16
C ARG A 168 -18.16 -16.69 4.73
N TYR A 169 -17.98 -15.57 5.44
CA TYR A 169 -16.73 -15.25 6.12
C TYR A 169 -16.42 -16.24 7.24
N ARG A 170 -17.39 -16.57 8.09
CA ARG A 170 -17.23 -17.59 9.15
C ARG A 170 -16.76 -18.92 8.56
N ASP A 171 -17.45 -19.39 7.52
CA ASP A 171 -17.18 -20.69 6.90
C ASP A 171 -15.76 -20.73 6.27
N ALA A 172 -15.29 -19.60 5.69
CA ALA A 172 -13.92 -19.48 5.19
C ALA A 172 -12.89 -19.52 6.34
N LEU A 173 -13.13 -18.74 7.40
CA LEU A 173 -12.25 -18.67 8.57
C LEU A 173 -12.14 -20.02 9.29
N GLN A 174 -13.24 -20.73 9.44
CA GLN A 174 -13.27 -22.09 10.02
C GLN A 174 -12.50 -23.13 9.17
N GLN A 175 -12.31 -22.87 7.86
CA GLN A 175 -11.46 -23.65 6.97
C GLN A 175 -10.00 -23.17 6.96
N GLY A 176 -9.61 -22.23 7.82
CA GLY A 176 -8.26 -21.65 7.83
C GLY A 176 -7.99 -20.73 6.63
N LYS A 177 -9.03 -20.17 6.00
CA LYS A 177 -8.90 -19.23 4.88
C LYS A 177 -9.18 -17.80 5.36
N SER A 178 -8.44 -16.86 4.81
CA SER A 178 -8.64 -15.43 5.06
C SER A 178 -9.94 -14.90 4.44
N CYS A 179 -10.56 -13.89 5.05
CA CYS A 179 -11.79 -13.27 4.54
C CYS A 179 -11.63 -12.71 3.12
N ARG A 180 -10.42 -12.27 2.72
CA ARG A 180 -10.14 -11.77 1.36
C ARG A 180 -10.37 -12.80 0.25
N THR A 181 -10.45 -14.10 0.58
CA THR A 181 -10.78 -15.15 -0.38
C THR A 181 -12.28 -15.20 -0.74
N VAL A 182 -13.13 -14.58 0.08
CA VAL A 182 -14.58 -14.48 -0.14
C VAL A 182 -14.87 -13.20 -0.91
N LYS A 183 -15.22 -13.33 -2.19
CA LYS A 183 -15.55 -12.18 -3.03
C LYS A 183 -16.96 -11.67 -2.74
N PRO A 184 -17.15 -10.35 -2.53
CA PRO A 184 -18.47 -9.74 -2.50
C PRO A 184 -19.21 -9.97 -3.83
N GLU A 185 -20.51 -10.21 -3.79
CA GLU A 185 -21.32 -10.49 -4.97
C GLU A 185 -21.81 -9.22 -5.69
N ASN A 186 -21.81 -8.09 -4.97
CA ASN A 186 -22.29 -6.81 -5.48
C ASN A 186 -21.66 -5.64 -4.69
N PRO A 187 -21.79 -4.39 -5.19
CA PRO A 187 -21.22 -3.20 -4.54
C PRO A 187 -21.74 -2.94 -3.12
N GLU A 188 -22.98 -3.35 -2.80
CA GLU A 188 -23.53 -3.19 -1.45
C GLU A 188 -22.81 -4.11 -0.45
N GLU A 189 -22.54 -5.36 -0.83
CA GLU A 189 -21.75 -6.29 -0.02
C GLU A 189 -20.31 -5.82 0.13
N GLU A 190 -19.72 -5.23 -0.93
CA GLU A 190 -18.38 -4.66 -0.83
C GLU A 190 -18.31 -3.54 0.22
N GLN A 191 -19.33 -2.68 0.24
CA GLN A 191 -19.42 -1.65 1.26
C GLN A 191 -19.59 -2.24 2.67
N MET A 192 -20.49 -3.24 2.82
CA MET A 192 -20.67 -3.95 4.09
C MET A 192 -19.37 -4.61 4.56
N ALA A 193 -18.61 -5.23 3.65
CA ALA A 193 -17.32 -5.86 3.94
C ALA A 193 -16.29 -4.85 4.48
N LYS A 194 -16.22 -3.66 3.90
CA LYS A 194 -15.34 -2.57 4.37
C LYS A 194 -15.70 -2.10 5.77
N GLU A 195 -17.00 -2.01 6.09
CA GLU A 195 -17.49 -1.57 7.41
C GLU A 195 -17.28 -2.59 8.55
N LEU A 196 -16.95 -3.82 8.21
CA LEU A 196 -16.63 -4.86 9.22
C LEU A 196 -15.21 -4.73 9.79
N PHE A 197 -14.30 -4.01 9.11
CA PHE A 197 -12.91 -3.82 9.51
C PHE A 197 -12.18 -5.12 9.87
N LEU A 198 -12.44 -6.19 9.10
CA LEU A 198 -11.80 -7.48 9.31
C LEU A 198 -10.32 -7.43 8.92
N LEU A 199 -9.48 -8.03 9.76
CA LEU A 199 -8.02 -8.00 9.60
C LEU A 199 -7.59 -8.79 8.36
N THR A 200 -8.18 -9.98 8.17
CA THR A 200 -7.86 -10.86 7.04
C THR A 200 -8.56 -10.50 5.73
N ASN A 201 -9.41 -9.46 5.74
CA ASN A 201 -10.00 -8.91 4.52
C ASN A 201 -9.13 -7.84 3.87
N LYS A 202 -8.12 -7.34 4.59
CA LYS A 202 -7.18 -6.33 4.06
C LYS A 202 -6.32 -6.92 2.95
N PRO A 203 -5.95 -6.13 1.93
CA PRO A 203 -4.93 -6.50 0.96
C PRO A 203 -3.61 -6.83 1.68
N VAL A 204 -2.89 -7.82 1.16
CA VAL A 204 -1.59 -8.25 1.69
C VAL A 204 -0.55 -8.35 0.58
N MET A 205 0.67 -7.94 0.88
CA MET A 205 1.87 -8.21 0.10
C MET A 205 2.87 -8.95 1.00
N TYR A 206 3.49 -10.00 0.47
CA TYR A 206 4.53 -10.73 1.17
C TYR A 206 5.91 -10.17 0.81
N VAL A 207 6.64 -9.70 1.82
CA VAL A 207 7.98 -9.14 1.68
C VAL A 207 9.00 -10.17 2.14
N CYS A 208 9.58 -10.88 1.20
CA CYS A 208 10.60 -11.91 1.45
C CYS A 208 11.95 -11.23 1.66
N ASN A 209 12.38 -11.11 2.93
CA ASN A 209 13.69 -10.57 3.28
C ASN A 209 14.73 -11.68 3.13
N VAL A 210 15.66 -11.49 2.18
CA VAL A 210 16.71 -12.45 1.81
C VAL A 210 18.10 -11.94 2.19
N ASP A 211 19.11 -12.80 2.06
CA ASP A 211 20.51 -12.39 2.10
C ASP A 211 20.93 -11.58 0.87
N GLU A 212 22.12 -10.98 0.92
CA GLU A 212 22.64 -10.13 -0.15
C GLU A 212 22.79 -10.88 -1.49
N ALA A 213 23.24 -12.14 -1.44
CA ALA A 213 23.45 -12.94 -2.65
C ALA A 213 22.14 -13.28 -3.37
N SER A 214 21.03 -13.34 -2.64
CA SER A 214 19.70 -13.67 -3.14
C SER A 214 18.85 -12.46 -3.50
N ALA A 215 19.36 -11.22 -3.34
CA ALA A 215 18.62 -9.98 -3.52
C ALA A 215 17.98 -9.83 -4.92
N LYS A 216 18.67 -10.33 -5.96
CA LYS A 216 18.24 -10.24 -7.36
C LYS A 216 17.29 -11.35 -7.77
N THR A 217 17.58 -12.58 -7.40
CA THR A 217 16.90 -13.77 -7.94
C THR A 217 15.97 -14.46 -6.95
N GLY A 218 16.07 -14.14 -5.67
CA GLY A 218 15.47 -14.92 -4.60
C GLY A 218 16.25 -16.20 -4.32
N ASN A 219 15.67 -17.08 -3.50
CA ASN A 219 16.23 -18.35 -3.09
C ASN A 219 15.13 -19.39 -2.87
N GLU A 220 15.49 -20.60 -2.40
CA GLU A 220 14.54 -21.68 -2.15
C GLU A 220 13.42 -21.29 -1.15
N TYR A 221 13.72 -20.48 -0.14
CA TYR A 221 12.71 -19.98 0.79
C TYR A 221 11.64 -19.13 0.07
N VAL A 222 12.07 -18.26 -0.86
CA VAL A 222 11.16 -17.45 -1.66
C VAL A 222 10.26 -18.32 -2.54
N GLU A 223 10.81 -19.37 -3.16
CA GLU A 223 10.02 -20.27 -4.00
C GLU A 223 9.00 -21.07 -3.17
N ARG A 224 9.34 -21.46 -1.95
CA ARG A 224 8.38 -22.08 -1.02
C ARG A 224 7.25 -21.13 -0.65
N VAL A 225 7.55 -19.84 -0.44
CA VAL A 225 6.52 -18.82 -0.20
C VAL A 225 5.64 -18.65 -1.43
N ARG A 226 6.23 -18.57 -2.66
CA ARG A 226 5.46 -18.46 -3.92
C ARG A 226 4.45 -19.57 -4.07
N GLU A 227 4.89 -20.82 -3.83
CA GLU A 227 3.99 -21.97 -3.92
C GLU A 227 2.89 -21.93 -2.84
N ALA A 228 3.23 -21.52 -1.61
CA ALA A 228 2.27 -21.45 -0.51
C ALA A 228 1.18 -20.40 -0.71
N VAL A 229 1.46 -19.30 -1.43
CA VAL A 229 0.51 -18.18 -1.62
C VAL A 229 -0.04 -18.07 -3.04
N LYS A 230 0.21 -19.04 -3.92
CA LYS A 230 -0.17 -18.98 -5.34
C LYS A 230 -1.67 -18.74 -5.58
N ASP A 231 -2.50 -19.21 -4.67
CA ASP A 231 -3.97 -19.06 -4.75
C ASP A 231 -4.49 -17.81 -4.05
N GLU A 232 -3.62 -17.02 -3.41
CA GLU A 232 -4.01 -15.81 -2.66
C GLU A 232 -4.08 -14.54 -3.52
N ASN A 233 -3.57 -14.58 -4.77
CA ASN A 233 -3.41 -13.42 -5.65
C ASN A 233 -2.66 -12.24 -4.97
N ALA A 234 -1.71 -12.59 -4.09
CA ALA A 234 -0.90 -11.62 -3.35
C ALA A 234 0.43 -11.37 -4.07
N GLU A 235 0.87 -10.12 -4.05
CA GLU A 235 2.19 -9.74 -4.55
C GLU A 235 3.29 -10.28 -3.63
N ILE A 236 4.43 -10.69 -4.21
CA ILE A 236 5.62 -11.11 -3.49
C ILE A 236 6.77 -10.20 -3.91
N LEU A 237 7.31 -9.47 -2.95
CA LEU A 237 8.49 -8.63 -3.12
C LEU A 237 9.70 -9.31 -2.48
N VAL A 238 10.78 -9.46 -3.24
CA VAL A 238 12.09 -9.90 -2.73
C VAL A 238 12.94 -8.67 -2.41
N ILE A 239 13.45 -8.60 -1.19
CA ILE A 239 14.26 -7.49 -0.70
C ILE A 239 15.37 -8.00 0.22
N ALA A 240 16.55 -7.41 0.18
CA ALA A 240 17.62 -7.65 1.16
C ALA A 240 17.73 -6.43 2.08
N ALA A 241 17.13 -6.51 3.27
CA ALA A 241 17.08 -5.40 4.21
C ALA A 241 18.48 -4.90 4.63
N LYS A 242 19.49 -5.77 4.58
CA LYS A 242 20.88 -5.41 4.82
C LYS A 242 21.41 -4.45 3.74
N ILE A 243 21.22 -4.78 2.46
CA ILE A 243 21.57 -3.91 1.32
C ILE A 243 20.86 -2.55 1.45
N GLU A 244 19.58 -2.54 1.78
CA GLU A 244 18.81 -1.30 1.94
C GLU A 244 19.35 -0.42 3.08
N SER A 245 19.82 -1.06 4.18
CA SER A 245 20.46 -0.34 5.27
C SER A 245 21.79 0.28 4.84
N ASP A 246 22.60 -0.46 4.09
CA ASP A 246 23.89 0.04 3.58
C ASP A 246 23.67 1.20 2.58
N ILE A 247 22.67 1.10 1.68
CA ILE A 247 22.29 2.20 0.78
C ILE A 247 21.84 3.45 1.56
N ALA A 248 21.09 3.26 2.64
CA ALA A 248 20.60 4.38 3.46
C ALA A 248 21.73 5.14 4.20
N GLU A 249 22.90 4.53 4.39
CA GLU A 249 24.08 5.16 4.98
C GLU A 249 24.86 6.02 3.98
N LEU A 250 24.72 5.75 2.67
CA LEU A 250 25.40 6.51 1.62
C LEU A 250 24.87 7.96 1.52
N GLU A 251 25.76 8.92 1.35
CA GLU A 251 25.38 10.33 1.40
C GLU A 251 24.91 10.86 0.05
N SER A 252 25.61 10.49 -1.05
CA SER A 252 25.30 11.01 -2.38
C SER A 252 24.41 10.07 -3.21
N TYR A 253 23.70 10.64 -4.18
CA TYR A 253 22.92 9.88 -5.14
C TYR A 253 23.83 9.00 -6.03
N GLU A 254 24.97 9.55 -6.44
CA GLU A 254 25.95 8.86 -7.28
C GLU A 254 26.52 7.62 -6.59
N GLU A 255 26.86 7.72 -5.30
CA GLU A 255 27.32 6.55 -4.53
C GLU A 255 26.25 5.46 -4.46
N ARG A 256 24.99 5.83 -4.27
CA ARG A 256 23.88 4.86 -4.26
C ARG A 256 23.72 4.17 -5.61
N GLN A 257 23.81 4.92 -6.71
CA GLN A 257 23.70 4.33 -8.06
C GLN A 257 24.86 3.38 -8.34
N MET A 258 26.10 3.77 -8.01
CA MET A 258 27.28 2.89 -8.16
C MET A 258 27.14 1.60 -7.32
N PHE A 259 26.63 1.71 -6.10
CA PHE A 259 26.41 0.55 -5.23
C PHE A 259 25.34 -0.38 -5.80
N LEU A 260 24.22 0.15 -6.31
CA LEU A 260 23.18 -0.64 -6.96
C LEU A 260 23.70 -1.35 -8.22
N GLU A 261 24.49 -0.66 -9.03
CA GLU A 261 25.12 -1.24 -10.24
C GLU A 261 26.08 -2.38 -9.87
N GLU A 262 26.91 -2.21 -8.81
CA GLU A 262 27.81 -3.25 -8.32
C GLU A 262 27.04 -4.49 -7.84
N MET A 263 25.89 -4.29 -7.19
CA MET A 263 25.01 -5.37 -6.75
C MET A 263 24.15 -5.94 -7.88
N GLY A 264 24.20 -5.35 -9.09
CA GLY A 264 23.42 -5.75 -10.24
C GLY A 264 21.91 -5.52 -10.09
N LEU A 265 21.54 -4.50 -9.28
CA LEU A 265 20.17 -4.07 -9.03
C LEU A 265 19.85 -2.82 -9.86
N GLU A 266 18.69 -2.76 -10.47
CA GLU A 266 18.23 -1.60 -11.27
C GLU A 266 17.76 -0.44 -10.38
N GLU A 267 17.18 -0.78 -9.23
CA GLU A 267 16.70 0.17 -8.21
C GLU A 267 16.70 -0.46 -6.82
N SER A 268 16.63 0.38 -5.80
CA SER A 268 16.54 -0.02 -4.39
C SER A 268 15.26 -0.83 -4.14
N GLY A 269 15.35 -1.85 -3.30
CA GLY A 269 14.20 -2.64 -2.86
C GLY A 269 13.20 -1.80 -2.06
N VAL A 270 13.67 -0.77 -1.34
CA VAL A 270 12.79 0.19 -0.64
C VAL A 270 11.96 1.00 -1.64
N VAL A 271 12.52 1.43 -2.76
CA VAL A 271 11.75 2.12 -3.83
C VAL A 271 10.64 1.22 -4.34
N ARG A 272 10.97 -0.04 -4.67
CA ARG A 272 9.97 -1.04 -5.10
C ARG A 272 8.92 -1.31 -4.02
N LEU A 273 9.34 -1.41 -2.75
CA LEU A 273 8.44 -1.62 -1.61
C LEU A 273 7.39 -0.50 -1.52
N ILE A 274 7.81 0.76 -1.66
CA ILE A 274 6.92 1.92 -1.57
C ILE A 274 5.96 1.96 -2.76
N GLN A 275 6.45 1.71 -3.97
CA GLN A 275 5.61 1.68 -5.17
C GLN A 275 4.58 0.53 -5.12
N SER A 276 5.00 -0.67 -4.68
CA SER A 276 4.10 -1.80 -4.47
C SER A 276 3.09 -1.53 -3.35
N ALA A 277 3.50 -0.92 -2.23
CA ALA A 277 2.58 -0.52 -1.16
C ALA A 277 1.53 0.49 -1.65
N TYR A 278 1.93 1.45 -2.47
CA TYR A 278 1.03 2.42 -3.09
C TYR A 278 0.01 1.74 -4.02
N SER A 279 0.47 0.81 -4.84
CA SER A 279 -0.39 0.00 -5.71
C SER A 279 -1.33 -0.92 -4.93
N LEU A 280 -0.83 -1.56 -3.85
CA LEU A 280 -1.60 -2.44 -2.96
C LEU A 280 -2.78 -1.70 -2.30
N LEU A 281 -2.60 -0.42 -1.98
CA LEU A 281 -3.65 0.46 -1.47
C LEU A 281 -4.65 0.90 -2.55
N ASN A 282 -4.50 0.40 -3.78
CA ASN A 282 -5.34 0.77 -4.93
C ASN A 282 -5.30 2.28 -5.23
N LEU A 283 -4.11 2.89 -5.05
CA LEU A 283 -3.85 4.30 -5.31
C LEU A 283 -3.31 4.53 -6.72
N ARG A 284 -3.55 5.73 -7.23
CA ARG A 284 -3.00 6.26 -8.47
C ARG A 284 -2.59 7.70 -8.31
N THR A 285 -1.77 8.16 -9.25
CA THR A 285 -1.27 9.53 -9.27
C THR A 285 -1.77 10.24 -10.51
N TYR A 286 -2.30 11.46 -10.34
CA TYR A 286 -2.40 12.43 -11.40
C TYR A 286 -1.52 13.63 -11.07
N PHE A 287 -1.20 14.45 -12.06
CA PHE A 287 -0.31 15.59 -11.91
C PHE A 287 -1.03 16.91 -12.18
N THR A 288 -0.58 17.94 -11.48
CA THR A 288 -0.73 19.33 -11.91
C THR A 288 0.66 19.85 -12.28
N ALA A 289 0.82 20.46 -13.45
CA ALA A 289 2.10 20.90 -13.96
C ALA A 289 2.02 22.36 -14.41
N GLY A 290 2.89 23.20 -13.85
CA GLY A 290 2.93 24.64 -14.16
C GLY A 290 4.22 25.29 -13.68
N ALA A 291 4.44 26.56 -14.03
CA ALA A 291 5.64 27.31 -13.66
C ALA A 291 5.77 27.60 -12.16
N ASP A 292 4.69 27.62 -11.42
CA ASP A 292 4.73 27.81 -9.97
C ASP A 292 4.92 26.52 -9.20
N GLU A 293 4.27 25.43 -9.65
CA GLU A 293 4.30 24.15 -8.98
C GLU A 293 4.10 22.99 -9.97
N CYS A 294 4.91 21.93 -9.82
CA CYS A 294 4.59 20.59 -10.29
C CYS A 294 4.27 19.70 -9.10
N ARG A 295 3.11 19.05 -9.12
CA ARG A 295 2.66 18.25 -7.99
C ARG A 295 2.02 16.95 -8.40
N ALA A 296 2.37 15.89 -7.68
CA ALA A 296 1.73 14.58 -7.74
C ALA A 296 0.61 14.50 -6.70
N TRP A 297 -0.60 14.16 -7.16
CA TRP A 297 -1.79 14.04 -6.33
C TRP A 297 -2.25 12.60 -6.25
N THR A 298 -2.50 12.12 -5.04
CA THR A 298 -2.95 10.75 -4.78
C THR A 298 -4.47 10.65 -4.86
N ILE A 299 -4.96 9.70 -5.65
CA ILE A 299 -6.39 9.34 -5.77
C ILE A 299 -6.57 7.83 -5.69
N ASN A 300 -7.80 7.37 -5.47
CA ASN A 300 -8.12 5.95 -5.59
C ASN A 300 -8.37 5.57 -7.07
N VAL A 301 -8.06 4.34 -7.40
CA VAL A 301 -8.44 3.77 -8.71
C VAL A 301 -9.95 3.85 -8.88
N GLY A 302 -10.40 4.43 -10.01
CA GLY A 302 -11.80 4.62 -10.30
C GLY A 302 -12.40 5.96 -9.84
N ASP A 303 -11.63 6.80 -9.15
CA ASP A 303 -12.08 8.15 -8.81
C ASP A 303 -12.37 8.98 -10.06
N LYS A 304 -13.53 9.66 -10.06
CA LYS A 304 -13.95 10.57 -11.12
C LYS A 304 -13.35 11.96 -10.93
N ALA A 305 -13.33 12.75 -12.01
CA ALA A 305 -12.74 14.08 -12.02
C ALA A 305 -13.17 15.01 -10.87
N PRO A 306 -14.45 15.09 -10.46
CA PRO A 306 -14.84 15.90 -9.30
C PRO A 306 -14.18 15.43 -8.00
N LYS A 307 -14.10 14.11 -7.79
CA LYS A 307 -13.46 13.52 -6.62
C LYS A 307 -11.96 13.80 -6.59
N ALA A 308 -11.29 13.67 -7.74
CA ALA A 308 -9.89 14.03 -7.90
C ALA A 308 -9.65 15.52 -7.64
N ALA A 309 -10.51 16.41 -8.13
CA ALA A 309 -10.46 17.83 -7.81
C ALA A 309 -10.59 18.11 -6.31
N GLY A 310 -11.42 17.31 -5.61
CA GLY A 310 -11.63 17.37 -4.17
C GLY A 310 -10.38 17.07 -3.34
N VAL A 311 -9.41 16.34 -3.88
CA VAL A 311 -8.11 16.09 -3.23
C VAL A 311 -7.28 17.38 -3.13
N ILE A 312 -7.43 18.29 -4.08
CA ILE A 312 -6.80 19.62 -4.03
C ILE A 312 -7.49 20.49 -2.96
N HIS A 313 -8.81 20.62 -3.07
CA HIS A 313 -9.64 21.37 -2.12
C HIS A 313 -11.10 20.98 -2.25
N SER A 314 -11.83 20.94 -1.12
CA SER A 314 -13.26 20.57 -1.10
C SER A 314 -14.14 21.46 -2.00
N ASP A 315 -13.77 22.71 -2.18
CA ASP A 315 -14.51 23.64 -3.06
C ASP A 315 -14.36 23.29 -4.54
N PHE A 316 -13.22 22.70 -4.94
CA PHE A 316 -13.03 22.20 -6.30
C PHE A 316 -13.98 21.04 -6.63
N GLU A 317 -14.24 20.15 -5.66
CA GLU A 317 -15.23 19.07 -5.82
C GLU A 317 -16.64 19.64 -5.94
N LYS A 318 -17.03 20.54 -5.01
CA LYS A 318 -18.37 21.11 -4.96
C LYS A 318 -18.69 21.98 -6.18
N GLY A 319 -17.75 22.83 -6.56
CA GLY A 319 -17.88 23.78 -7.67
C GLY A 319 -17.41 23.24 -9.01
N PHE A 320 -17.12 21.93 -9.14
CA PHE A 320 -16.55 21.34 -10.35
C PHE A 320 -17.41 21.63 -11.60
N ILE A 321 -16.77 22.20 -12.62
CA ILE A 321 -17.38 22.47 -13.94
C ILE A 321 -16.86 21.43 -14.95
N ARG A 322 -15.56 21.38 -15.16
CA ARG A 322 -14.88 20.49 -16.09
C ARG A 322 -13.39 20.39 -15.75
N ALA A 323 -12.71 19.41 -16.33
CA ALA A 323 -11.26 19.29 -16.27
C ALA A 323 -10.65 19.36 -17.67
N GLU A 324 -9.54 20.06 -17.82
CA GLU A 324 -8.66 19.93 -18.97
C GLU A 324 -7.65 18.84 -18.65
N VAL A 325 -7.50 17.87 -19.55
CA VAL A 325 -6.70 16.65 -19.32
C VAL A 325 -5.72 16.48 -20.47
N ILE A 326 -4.45 16.30 -20.16
CA ILE A 326 -3.40 15.93 -21.11
C ILE A 326 -2.79 14.60 -20.63
N LYS A 327 -2.61 13.66 -21.56
CA LYS A 327 -1.91 12.41 -21.22
C LYS A 327 -0.43 12.70 -21.03
N TYR A 328 0.19 12.05 -20.04
CA TYR A 328 1.61 12.24 -19.74
C TYR A 328 2.49 12.10 -20.99
N GLU A 329 2.31 11.04 -21.78
CA GLU A 329 3.08 10.77 -22.99
C GLU A 329 2.95 11.87 -24.06
N ASP A 330 1.76 12.45 -24.22
CA ASP A 330 1.54 13.58 -25.11
C ASP A 330 2.26 14.85 -24.61
N PHE A 331 2.24 15.07 -23.29
CA PHE A 331 2.89 16.23 -22.68
C PHE A 331 4.42 16.19 -22.81
N ILE A 332 5.05 15.04 -22.53
CA ILE A 332 6.51 14.91 -22.63
C ILE A 332 6.98 14.99 -24.08
N THR A 333 6.15 14.55 -25.04
CA THR A 333 6.44 14.64 -26.48
C THR A 333 6.37 16.08 -26.98
N LEU A 334 5.33 16.82 -26.58
CA LEU A 334 5.05 18.18 -27.06
C LEU A 334 5.63 19.26 -26.16
N LYS A 335 6.08 18.91 -24.96
CA LYS A 335 6.86 19.72 -24.00
C LYS A 335 6.16 20.94 -23.41
N SER A 336 4.89 21.20 -23.74
CA SER A 336 4.11 22.29 -23.13
C SER A 336 2.61 22.10 -23.32
N GLU A 337 1.82 22.64 -22.40
CA GLU A 337 0.36 22.67 -22.50
C GLU A 337 -0.11 23.37 -23.80
N ALA A 338 0.51 24.51 -24.16
CA ALA A 338 0.17 25.25 -25.39
C ALA A 338 0.36 24.40 -26.65
N ALA A 339 1.46 23.63 -26.74
CA ALA A 339 1.71 22.72 -27.84
C ALA A 339 0.72 21.55 -27.86
N CYS A 340 0.38 20.99 -26.69
CA CYS A 340 -0.64 19.95 -26.58
C CYS A 340 -2.01 20.47 -27.05
N ARG A 341 -2.39 21.68 -26.66
CA ARG A 341 -3.63 22.34 -27.10
C ARG A 341 -3.65 22.55 -28.62
N ALA A 342 -2.56 23.07 -29.18
CA ALA A 342 -2.43 23.27 -30.62
C ALA A 342 -2.47 21.96 -31.43
N ALA A 343 -1.94 20.87 -30.86
CA ALA A 343 -1.96 19.53 -31.45
C ALA A 343 -3.28 18.76 -31.23
N GLY A 344 -4.27 19.35 -30.53
CA GLY A 344 -5.55 18.70 -30.20
C GLY A 344 -5.42 17.57 -29.17
N LYS A 345 -4.36 17.59 -28.34
CA LYS A 345 -4.08 16.61 -27.30
C LYS A 345 -4.55 17.00 -25.90
N LEU A 346 -5.17 18.15 -25.78
CA LEU A 346 -5.83 18.60 -24.57
C LEU A 346 -7.31 18.25 -24.66
N GLY A 347 -7.74 17.27 -23.87
CA GLY A 347 -9.12 16.86 -23.71
C GLY A 347 -9.86 17.77 -22.74
N VAL A 348 -11.18 17.95 -22.94
CA VAL A 348 -12.06 18.61 -21.99
C VAL A 348 -13.06 17.59 -21.48
N GLU A 349 -12.95 17.28 -20.18
CA GLU A 349 -13.65 16.17 -19.56
C GLU A 349 -14.66 16.63 -18.53
N GLY A 350 -15.80 15.92 -18.46
CA GLY A 350 -16.89 16.20 -17.55
C GLY A 350 -16.81 15.40 -16.24
N LYS A 351 -17.92 15.44 -15.48
CA LYS A 351 -18.03 14.83 -14.14
C LYS A 351 -17.87 13.30 -14.12
N GLU A 352 -18.16 12.63 -15.24
CA GLU A 352 -18.12 11.17 -15.34
C GLU A 352 -16.73 10.62 -15.75
N TYR A 353 -15.77 11.52 -16.07
CA TYR A 353 -14.44 11.10 -16.44
C TYR A 353 -13.73 10.40 -15.27
N VAL A 354 -13.30 9.17 -15.50
CA VAL A 354 -12.48 8.39 -14.56
C VAL A 354 -11.02 8.74 -14.80
N VAL A 355 -10.40 9.36 -13.80
CA VAL A 355 -9.01 9.82 -13.87
C VAL A 355 -8.07 8.63 -14.05
N GLN A 356 -7.17 8.75 -15.02
CA GLN A 356 -6.17 7.73 -15.33
C GLN A 356 -4.85 8.06 -14.64
N ASP A 357 -4.06 7.02 -14.35
CA ASP A 357 -2.73 7.18 -13.79
C ASP A 357 -1.83 7.97 -14.76
N GLY A 358 -1.17 9.00 -14.26
CA GLY A 358 -0.32 9.89 -15.05
C GLY A 358 -1.04 11.02 -15.78
N ASP A 359 -2.37 11.17 -15.67
CA ASP A 359 -3.07 12.30 -16.26
C ASP A 359 -2.50 13.63 -15.72
N ILE A 360 -2.26 14.61 -16.60
CA ILE A 360 -1.93 15.97 -16.23
C ILE A 360 -3.22 16.78 -16.33
N MET A 361 -3.67 17.36 -15.20
CA MET A 361 -5.00 17.89 -15.08
C MET A 361 -5.01 19.37 -14.65
N HIS A 362 -5.92 20.13 -15.25
CA HIS A 362 -6.29 21.46 -14.81
C HIS A 362 -7.80 21.52 -14.57
N PHE A 363 -8.22 21.86 -13.34
CA PHE A 363 -9.63 21.88 -12.96
C PHE A 363 -10.22 23.28 -13.07
N LEU A 364 -11.38 23.36 -13.72
CA LEU A 364 -12.20 24.58 -13.74
C LEU A 364 -13.39 24.39 -12.80
N PHE A 365 -13.53 25.31 -11.87
CA PHE A 365 -14.57 25.27 -10.85
C PHE A 365 -15.13 26.66 -10.61
N ASN A 366 -16.32 26.71 -10.03
CA ASN A 366 -16.96 27.96 -9.59
C ASN A 366 -17.51 27.75 -8.16
N VAL A 367 -17.19 28.68 -7.25
CA VAL A 367 -17.60 28.65 -5.82
C VAL A 367 -18.57 29.75 -5.56
#